data_a00241cd396480c3a973d5069f20184e
#
_entry.id   a00241cd396480c3a973d5069f20184e
#
_cell.length_a   1.000
_cell.length_b   1.000
_cell.length_c   1.000
_cell.angle_alpha   90.00
_cell.angle_beta   90.00
_cell.angle_gamma   90.00
#
_symmetry.space_group_name_H-M   'P 1'
#
loop_
_entity.id
_entity.type
_entity.pdbx_description
1 polymer ?
#
loop_
_entity_poly.entity_id
_entity_poly.type
_entity_poly.pdbx_seq_one_letter_code
_entity_poly.pdbx_strand_id
1 'polypeptide(L)'
;MVLVVALTVAALLAPPASRLFAVGVGVGAGSGRGEGVGDPTPAPVGASRLRAADGPVPAIARTWPVGVRPRVLRGWEPPATVYGPGHRGVDLAAPPGTPVRAVADGRVSFAGRVAGKGVVSVELTGTGDPPLRTTYEPVRASVPRGAEVEAGEVIGTVEAGGSHCTAPCVHWGLLRGDAYLDPLSLLPPWLLQQGPSRLLPVLGVPLP
;
A
#
# COMPACT_ATOMS: atom_id res chain seq x y z
N MET A 1 5.87 14.49 54.54
CA MET A 1 5.34 13.12 54.82
C MET A 1 4.58 12.71 53.55
N VAL A 2 5.26 12.03 52.61
CA VAL A 2 4.69 11.64 51.32
C VAL A 2 4.51 10.13 51.35
N LEU A 3 3.26 9.69 51.17
CA LEU A 3 2.86 8.29 51.19
C LEU A 3 2.99 7.72 49.79
N VAL A 4 3.95 6.81 49.59
CA VAL A 4 4.12 6.05 48.34
C VAL A 4 3.28 4.78 48.44
N VAL A 5 2.26 4.68 47.59
CA VAL A 5 1.46 3.45 47.44
C VAL A 5 2.02 2.67 46.25
N ALA A 6 2.63 1.54 46.55
CA ALA A 6 3.08 0.58 45.53
C ALA A 6 1.93 -0.37 45.17
N LEU A 7 1.45 -0.32 43.93
CA LEU A 7 0.53 -1.32 43.38
C LEU A 7 1.34 -2.42 42.67
N THR A 8 1.37 -3.61 43.25
CA THR A 8 1.88 -4.83 42.62
C THR A 8 0.80 -5.47 41.75
N VAL A 9 1.01 -5.52 40.45
CA VAL A 9 0.14 -6.29 39.53
C VAL A 9 0.76 -7.68 39.36
N ALA A 10 0.06 -8.70 39.84
CA ALA A 10 0.39 -10.10 39.61
C ALA A 10 -0.09 -10.53 38.22
N ALA A 11 0.84 -10.90 37.34
CA ALA A 11 0.54 -11.49 36.03
C ALA A 11 0.30 -13.01 36.20
N LEU A 12 -0.92 -13.46 35.93
CA LEU A 12 -1.28 -14.87 35.79
C LEU A 12 -0.86 -15.36 34.40
N LEU A 13 0.17 -16.21 34.38
CA LEU A 13 0.56 -16.98 33.19
C LEU A 13 -0.34 -18.22 33.08
N ALA A 14 -1.14 -18.32 32.03
CA ALA A 14 -1.82 -19.55 31.61
C ALA A 14 -0.95 -20.30 30.57
N PRO A 15 -0.81 -21.65 30.67
CA PRO A 15 -0.04 -22.43 29.71
C PRO A 15 -0.85 -22.71 28.42
N PRO A 16 -0.19 -22.89 27.26
CA PRO A 16 -0.86 -23.22 25.99
C PRO A 16 -1.31 -24.69 25.97
N ALA A 17 -2.55 -24.92 25.56
CA ALA A 17 -3.11 -26.26 25.35
C ALA A 17 -2.55 -26.87 24.06
N SER A 18 -1.75 -27.94 24.19
CA SER A 18 -1.28 -28.78 23.09
C SER A 18 -2.42 -29.67 22.59
N ARG A 19 -2.83 -29.49 21.34
CA ARG A 19 -3.73 -30.44 20.64
C ARG A 19 -2.90 -31.52 19.97
N LEU A 20 -2.99 -32.75 20.48
CA LEU A 20 -2.52 -33.98 19.83
C LEU A 20 -3.45 -34.32 18.66
N PHE A 21 -2.90 -34.38 17.45
CA PHE A 21 -3.58 -34.97 16.31
C PHE A 21 -3.26 -36.50 16.28
N ALA A 22 -4.30 -37.29 16.42
CA ALA A 22 -4.22 -38.75 16.24
C ALA A 22 -4.20 -39.06 14.74
N VAL A 23 -3.13 -39.77 14.31
CA VAL A 23 -3.01 -40.35 12.97
C VAL A 23 -3.69 -41.71 13.00
N GLY A 24 -4.82 -41.86 12.34
CA GLY A 24 -5.48 -43.14 12.09
C GLY A 24 -4.91 -43.79 10.86
N VAL A 25 -4.19 -44.91 11.03
CA VAL A 25 -3.77 -45.81 9.94
C VAL A 25 -4.90 -46.82 9.68
N GLY A 26 -5.64 -46.64 8.57
CA GLY A 26 -6.59 -47.59 8.05
C GLY A 26 -5.99 -48.41 6.90
N VAL A 27 -5.70 -49.69 7.15
CA VAL A 27 -5.33 -50.65 6.11
C VAL A 27 -6.62 -51.27 5.57
N GLY A 28 -6.99 -50.99 4.33
CA GLY A 28 -8.07 -51.60 3.59
C GLY A 28 -7.57 -52.15 2.28
N ALA A 29 -7.42 -53.46 2.20
CA ALA A 29 -7.17 -54.20 0.94
C ALA A 29 -8.50 -54.35 0.20
N GLY A 30 -8.59 -53.83 -1.04
CA GLY A 30 -9.70 -54.03 -1.95
C GLY A 30 -9.20 -54.05 -3.39
N SER A 31 -9.12 -55.23 -3.98
CA SER A 31 -8.86 -55.47 -5.39
C SER A 31 -10.12 -55.16 -6.21
N GLY A 32 -10.03 -54.18 -7.15
CA GLY A 32 -11.07 -53.89 -8.14
C GLY A 32 -10.42 -53.42 -9.43
N ARG A 33 -10.71 -54.17 -10.51
CA ARG A 33 -10.28 -53.89 -11.90
C ARG A 33 -10.84 -52.62 -12.44
N GLY A 34 -10.00 -51.88 -13.11
CA GLY A 34 -10.07 -51.12 -14.36
C GLY A 34 -11.32 -50.31 -14.69
N GLU A 35 -11.04 -49.03 -14.86
CA GLU A 35 -11.59 -48.22 -15.97
C GLU A 35 -10.81 -46.91 -15.97
N GLY A 36 -10.35 -46.50 -17.15
CA GLY A 36 -9.46 -45.36 -17.33
C GLY A 36 -10.14 -44.05 -16.91
N VAL A 37 -9.72 -43.56 -15.78
CA VAL A 37 -10.03 -42.16 -15.33
C VAL A 37 -8.91 -41.29 -15.86
N GLY A 38 -9.23 -40.44 -16.82
CA GLY A 38 -8.33 -39.41 -17.29
C GLY A 38 -7.85 -38.57 -16.11
N ASP A 39 -6.54 -38.48 -15.99
CA ASP A 39 -5.85 -37.69 -14.99
C ASP A 39 -6.37 -36.23 -15.06
N PRO A 40 -6.95 -35.64 -14.01
CA PRO A 40 -7.35 -34.25 -14.06
C PRO A 40 -6.06 -33.41 -14.10
N THR A 41 -5.74 -32.92 -15.29
CA THR A 41 -4.69 -31.91 -15.46
C THR A 41 -4.87 -30.82 -14.39
N PRO A 42 -3.91 -30.60 -13.47
CA PRO A 42 -4.05 -29.55 -12.49
C PRO A 42 -4.16 -28.21 -13.22
N ALA A 43 -5.26 -27.51 -13.02
CA ALA A 43 -5.44 -26.16 -13.56
C ALA A 43 -4.27 -25.28 -13.08
N PRO A 44 -3.71 -24.42 -13.96
CA PRO A 44 -2.57 -23.60 -13.60
C PRO A 44 -2.99 -22.62 -12.48
N VAL A 45 -2.48 -22.88 -11.28
CA VAL A 45 -2.77 -22.10 -10.05
C VAL A 45 -2.31 -20.64 -10.17
N GLY A 46 -1.53 -20.30 -11.22
CA GLY A 46 -1.03 -18.97 -11.51
C GLY A 46 -2.02 -18.02 -12.22
N ALA A 47 -2.95 -18.56 -13.00
CA ALA A 47 -3.82 -17.72 -13.86
C ALA A 47 -4.89 -16.93 -13.08
N SER A 48 -5.30 -17.42 -11.91
CA SER A 48 -6.33 -16.75 -11.10
C SER A 48 -5.78 -15.53 -10.32
N ARG A 49 -4.49 -15.57 -9.94
CA ARG A 49 -3.84 -14.44 -9.23
C ARG A 49 -3.51 -13.26 -10.14
N LEU A 50 -3.20 -13.50 -11.40
CA LEU A 50 -2.94 -12.45 -12.38
C LEU A 50 -4.21 -11.64 -12.71
N ARG A 51 -5.39 -12.26 -12.72
CA ARG A 51 -6.67 -11.56 -13.02
C ARG A 51 -7.11 -10.56 -11.94
N ALA A 52 -6.74 -10.78 -10.68
CA ALA A 52 -7.09 -9.85 -9.59
C ALA A 52 -6.27 -8.55 -9.64
N ALA A 53 -5.08 -8.57 -10.28
CA ALA A 53 -4.23 -7.40 -10.47
C ALA A 53 -4.68 -6.52 -11.66
N ASP A 54 -5.44 -7.06 -12.61
CA ASP A 54 -5.74 -6.42 -13.90
C ASP A 54 -6.94 -5.45 -13.88
N GLY A 55 -7.66 -5.32 -12.76
CA GLY A 55 -8.77 -4.36 -12.65
C GLY A 55 -8.28 -2.90 -12.69
N PRO A 56 -9.05 -1.97 -13.29
CA PRO A 56 -8.68 -0.56 -13.31
C PRO A 56 -8.52 -0.02 -11.88
N VAL A 57 -7.55 0.87 -11.69
CA VAL A 57 -7.39 1.59 -10.42
C VAL A 57 -8.44 2.70 -10.36
N PRO A 58 -9.30 2.72 -9.33
CA PRO A 58 -10.28 3.78 -9.19
C PRO A 58 -9.61 5.10 -8.78
N ALA A 59 -10.01 6.22 -9.38
CA ALA A 59 -9.50 7.55 -9.07
C ALA A 59 -10.18 8.11 -7.80
N ILE A 60 -9.86 7.55 -6.63
CA ILE A 60 -10.51 7.83 -5.34
C ILE A 60 -9.73 8.78 -4.44
N ALA A 61 -8.51 9.14 -4.79
CA ALA A 61 -7.73 10.05 -3.98
C ALA A 61 -8.40 11.43 -3.90
N ARG A 62 -8.43 11.99 -2.70
CA ARG A 62 -8.98 13.34 -2.45
C ARG A 62 -7.90 14.39 -2.26
N THR A 63 -6.67 13.96 -2.07
CA THR A 63 -5.51 14.83 -1.88
C THR A 63 -4.23 14.15 -2.35
N TRP A 64 -3.20 14.95 -2.54
CA TRP A 64 -1.83 14.46 -2.67
C TRP A 64 -1.30 14.02 -1.31
N PRO A 65 -0.37 13.05 -1.27
CA PRO A 65 0.21 12.60 0.00
C PRO A 65 1.07 13.67 0.69
N VAL A 66 1.64 14.60 -0.08
CA VAL A 66 2.41 15.73 0.44
C VAL A 66 2.08 17.00 -0.34
N GLY A 67 2.05 18.13 0.34
CA GLY A 67 1.73 19.43 -0.27
C GLY A 67 0.35 19.49 -0.93
N VAL A 68 0.16 20.44 -1.81
CA VAL A 68 -1.06 20.60 -2.62
C VAL A 68 -0.87 19.97 -4.01
N ARG A 69 0.32 20.11 -4.56
CA ARG A 69 0.74 19.54 -5.84
C ARG A 69 2.26 19.49 -5.89
N PRO A 70 2.86 18.44 -5.33
CA PRO A 70 4.31 18.29 -5.29
C PRO A 70 4.88 18.07 -6.68
N ARG A 71 6.13 18.50 -6.89
CA ARG A 71 6.86 18.14 -8.11
C ARG A 71 7.18 16.65 -8.08
N VAL A 72 6.85 15.94 -9.15
CA VAL A 72 7.28 14.56 -9.36
C VAL A 72 8.75 14.59 -9.78
N LEU A 73 9.63 14.00 -8.98
CA LEU A 73 11.06 13.89 -9.22
C LEU A 73 11.38 12.69 -10.11
N ARG A 74 10.66 11.56 -9.86
CA ARG A 74 10.73 10.35 -10.67
C ARG A 74 9.33 9.73 -10.78
N GLY A 75 8.93 9.39 -11.99
CA GLY A 75 7.64 8.76 -12.28
C GLY A 75 7.65 7.26 -12.04
N TRP A 76 6.50 6.65 -12.24
CA TRP A 76 6.31 5.21 -12.29
C TRP A 76 7.02 4.60 -13.48
N GLU A 77 7.80 3.54 -13.26
CA GLU A 77 8.49 2.75 -14.28
C GLU A 77 8.25 1.27 -13.98
N PRO A 78 7.27 0.62 -14.65
CA PRO A 78 6.93 -0.76 -14.36
C PRO A 78 8.14 -1.67 -14.57
N PRO A 79 8.52 -2.51 -13.57
CA PRO A 79 9.59 -3.46 -13.78
C PRO A 79 9.15 -4.56 -14.76
N ALA A 80 10.04 -4.96 -15.66
CA ALA A 80 9.75 -6.01 -16.65
C ALA A 80 9.51 -7.39 -15.98
N THR A 81 10.06 -7.61 -14.79
CA THR A 81 9.86 -8.79 -13.96
C THR A 81 9.72 -8.40 -12.50
N VAL A 82 9.23 -9.31 -11.63
CA VAL A 82 9.03 -9.04 -10.18
C VAL A 82 10.30 -8.48 -9.53
N TYR A 83 11.49 -8.91 -9.96
CA TYR A 83 12.79 -8.46 -9.43
C TYR A 83 13.56 -7.57 -10.41
N GLY A 84 12.98 -7.24 -11.57
CA GLY A 84 13.61 -6.42 -12.59
C GLY A 84 13.84 -4.98 -12.15
N PRO A 85 14.73 -4.24 -12.83
CA PRO A 85 14.89 -2.81 -12.61
C PRO A 85 13.61 -2.08 -13.00
N GLY A 86 13.39 -0.92 -12.35
CA GLY A 86 12.21 -0.11 -12.53
C GLY A 86 12.00 0.81 -11.32
N HIS A 87 10.89 1.54 -11.30
CA HIS A 87 10.50 2.37 -10.17
C HIS A 87 9.08 2.02 -9.74
N ARG A 88 8.94 1.41 -8.55
CA ARG A 88 7.69 0.81 -8.05
C ARG A 88 6.77 1.81 -7.36
N GLY A 89 6.83 3.07 -7.80
CA GLY A 89 6.04 4.16 -7.27
C GLY A 89 6.43 5.48 -7.93
N VAL A 90 6.15 6.59 -7.27
CA VAL A 90 6.55 7.93 -7.70
C VAL A 90 7.28 8.63 -6.55
N ASP A 91 8.32 9.39 -6.90
CA ASP A 91 9.05 10.21 -5.95
C ASP A 91 8.54 11.64 -6.01
N LEU A 92 8.05 12.13 -4.89
CA LEU A 92 7.48 13.45 -4.75
C LEU A 92 8.41 14.35 -3.95
N ALA A 93 8.72 15.54 -4.46
CA ALA A 93 9.55 16.51 -3.74
C ALA A 93 8.90 16.86 -2.39
N ALA A 94 9.62 16.58 -1.31
CA ALA A 94 9.14 16.81 0.05
C ALA A 94 10.34 16.95 1.01
N PRO A 95 10.57 18.15 1.58
CA PRO A 95 11.58 18.35 2.61
C PRO A 95 11.29 17.52 3.86
N PRO A 96 12.32 17.17 4.66
CA PRO A 96 12.13 16.56 5.97
C PRO A 96 11.19 17.37 6.84
N GLY A 97 10.34 16.70 7.63
CA GLY A 97 9.32 17.32 8.46
C GLY A 97 8.02 17.66 7.73
N THR A 98 7.96 17.52 6.38
CA THR A 98 6.72 17.68 5.62
C THR A 98 5.66 16.68 6.11
N PRO A 99 4.42 17.13 6.43
CA PRO A 99 3.33 16.23 6.76
C PRO A 99 2.98 15.30 5.59
N VAL A 100 2.87 14.00 5.87
CA VAL A 100 2.39 12.99 4.93
C VAL A 100 0.95 12.65 5.27
N ARG A 101 0.07 12.65 4.27
CA ARG A 101 -1.37 12.46 4.42
C ARG A 101 -1.85 11.20 3.74
N ALA A 102 -2.88 10.57 4.29
CA ALA A 102 -3.64 9.53 3.61
C ALA A 102 -4.31 10.14 2.37
N VAL A 103 -4.12 9.53 1.20
CA VAL A 103 -4.68 10.05 -0.06
C VAL A 103 -6.17 9.76 -0.20
N ALA A 104 -6.67 8.74 0.48
CA ALA A 104 -8.07 8.30 0.54
C ALA A 104 -8.32 7.63 1.89
N ASP A 105 -9.60 7.38 2.20
CA ASP A 105 -10.01 6.70 3.43
C ASP A 105 -9.47 5.27 3.44
N GLY A 106 -9.03 4.78 4.60
CA GLY A 106 -8.46 3.45 4.72
C GLY A 106 -8.01 3.08 6.12
N ARG A 107 -7.31 1.94 6.21
CA ARG A 107 -6.78 1.40 7.45
C ARG A 107 -5.27 1.24 7.37
N VAL A 108 -4.56 1.69 8.38
CA VAL A 108 -3.10 1.53 8.48
C VAL A 108 -2.75 0.05 8.62
N SER A 109 -2.24 -0.56 7.57
CA SER A 109 -1.82 -1.97 7.57
C SER A 109 -0.40 -2.15 8.09
N PHE A 110 0.44 -1.11 7.97
CA PHE A 110 1.81 -1.11 8.50
C PHE A 110 2.22 0.31 8.93
N ALA A 111 2.88 0.40 10.07
CA ALA A 111 3.55 1.61 10.55
C ALA A 111 4.81 1.17 11.33
N GLY A 112 6.00 1.40 10.74
CA GLY A 112 7.24 0.88 11.31
C GLY A 112 8.46 1.17 10.46
N ARG A 113 9.50 0.36 10.62
CA ARG A 113 10.77 0.51 9.86
C ARG A 113 11.02 -0.72 8.98
N VAL A 114 11.47 -0.49 7.76
CA VAL A 114 11.91 -1.51 6.81
C VAL A 114 13.30 -1.10 6.29
N ALA A 115 14.29 -1.95 6.46
CA ALA A 115 15.68 -1.69 6.06
C ALA A 115 16.20 -0.32 6.55
N GLY A 116 15.84 0.05 7.78
CA GLY A 116 16.30 1.31 8.39
C GLY A 116 15.47 2.55 8.02
N LYS A 117 14.51 2.47 7.08
CA LYS A 117 13.62 3.57 6.69
C LYS A 117 12.28 3.45 7.41
N GLY A 118 11.70 4.57 7.81
CA GLY A 118 10.32 4.62 8.27
C GLY A 118 9.36 4.40 7.12
N VAL A 119 8.36 3.53 7.31
CA VAL A 119 7.34 3.20 6.30
C VAL A 119 5.97 3.24 6.93
N VAL A 120 5.02 3.84 6.22
CA VAL A 120 3.58 3.75 6.52
C VAL A 120 2.88 3.13 5.32
N SER A 121 1.98 2.17 5.56
CA SER A 121 1.13 1.59 4.53
C SER A 121 -0.33 1.69 4.95
N VAL A 122 -1.20 2.05 4.00
CA VAL A 122 -2.65 2.19 4.19
C VAL A 122 -3.37 1.32 3.17
N GLU A 123 -4.21 0.41 3.61
CA GLU A 123 -5.17 -0.31 2.79
C GLU A 123 -6.39 0.56 2.56
N LEU A 124 -6.73 0.80 1.27
CA LEU A 124 -7.79 1.74 0.88
C LEU A 124 -9.16 1.07 0.94
N THR A 125 -10.10 1.73 1.60
CA THR A 125 -11.46 1.23 1.78
C THR A 125 -12.20 1.13 0.45
N GLY A 126 -12.96 0.02 0.25
CA GLY A 126 -13.83 -0.15 -0.91
C GLY A 126 -13.14 -0.39 -2.25
N THR A 127 -11.86 -0.84 -2.23
CA THR A 127 -11.06 -0.99 -3.47
C THR A 127 -10.92 -2.43 -3.96
N GLY A 128 -11.67 -3.37 -3.39
CA GLY A 128 -11.71 -4.78 -3.80
C GLY A 128 -11.07 -5.72 -2.79
N ASP A 129 -10.89 -6.98 -3.21
CA ASP A 129 -10.21 -8.04 -2.47
C ASP A 129 -9.22 -8.74 -3.40
N PRO A 130 -7.88 -8.62 -3.16
CA PRO A 130 -7.28 -7.81 -2.11
C PRO A 130 -7.47 -6.30 -2.34
N PRO A 131 -7.52 -5.50 -1.25
CA PRO A 131 -7.65 -4.06 -1.36
C PRO A 131 -6.39 -3.43 -1.97
N LEU A 132 -6.55 -2.24 -2.54
CA LEU A 132 -5.40 -1.40 -2.90
C LEU A 132 -4.70 -0.94 -1.63
N ARG A 133 -3.36 -0.97 -1.66
CA ARG A 133 -2.52 -0.53 -0.55
C ARG A 133 -1.53 0.52 -1.02
N THR A 134 -1.56 1.70 -0.42
CA THR A 134 -0.54 2.73 -0.62
C THR A 134 0.58 2.60 0.39
N THR A 135 1.80 2.94 -0.01
CA THR A 135 3.00 2.94 0.85
C THR A 135 3.73 4.26 0.73
N TYR A 136 4.29 4.74 1.84
CA TYR A 136 5.00 6.02 1.94
C TYR A 136 6.32 5.82 2.67
N GLU A 137 7.44 6.23 2.06
CA GLU A 137 8.80 6.17 2.65
C GLU A 137 9.71 7.31 2.13
N PRO A 138 10.67 7.79 2.92
CA PRO A 138 10.87 7.54 4.34
C PRO A 138 9.92 8.40 5.20
N VAL A 139 9.11 7.78 6.06
CA VAL A 139 8.07 8.48 6.84
C VAL A 139 8.11 8.01 8.30
N ARG A 140 8.24 8.96 9.23
CA ARG A 140 8.01 8.72 10.66
C ARG A 140 6.50 8.71 10.89
N ALA A 141 5.96 7.54 11.20
CA ALA A 141 4.54 7.37 11.49
C ALA A 141 4.08 8.20 12.71
N SER A 142 2.92 8.84 12.61
CA SER A 142 2.18 9.45 13.72
C SER A 142 0.93 8.66 14.12
N VAL A 143 0.60 7.62 13.36
CA VAL A 143 -0.56 6.74 13.57
C VAL A 143 -0.10 5.31 13.82
N PRO A 144 -0.77 4.53 14.68
CA PRO A 144 -0.42 3.13 14.90
C PRO A 144 -0.98 2.23 13.80
N ARG A 145 -0.40 1.03 13.63
CA ARG A 145 -0.99 -0.03 12.83
C ARG A 145 -2.41 -0.36 13.33
N GLY A 146 -3.33 -0.52 12.41
CA GLY A 146 -4.74 -0.82 12.68
C GLY A 146 -5.63 0.41 12.82
N ALA A 147 -5.06 1.63 12.87
CA ALA A 147 -5.85 2.86 12.88
C ALA A 147 -6.63 3.03 11.58
N GLU A 148 -7.88 3.45 11.68
CA GLU A 148 -8.66 3.98 10.56
C GLU A 148 -8.23 5.43 10.32
N VAL A 149 -8.09 5.81 9.06
CA VAL A 149 -7.68 7.15 8.64
C VAL A 149 -8.58 7.67 7.52
N GLU A 150 -8.84 8.97 7.57
CA GLU A 150 -9.61 9.66 6.52
C GLU A 150 -8.67 10.28 5.48
N ALA A 151 -9.20 10.52 4.29
CA ALA A 151 -8.49 11.25 3.25
C ALA A 151 -8.06 12.65 3.73
N GLY A 152 -6.78 12.96 3.63
CA GLY A 152 -6.20 14.21 4.11
C GLY A 152 -5.68 14.16 5.54
N GLU A 153 -5.98 13.12 6.32
CA GLU A 153 -5.44 12.94 7.66
C GLU A 153 -3.92 12.77 7.65
N VAL A 154 -3.22 13.38 8.59
CA VAL A 154 -1.77 13.28 8.72
C VAL A 154 -1.40 11.93 9.33
N ILE A 155 -0.73 11.08 8.57
CA ILE A 155 -0.28 9.74 8.98
C ILE A 155 1.18 9.69 9.41
N GLY A 156 1.92 10.78 9.19
CA GLY A 156 3.32 10.88 9.58
C GLY A 156 4.00 12.13 9.02
N THR A 157 5.33 12.16 9.13
CA THR A 157 6.19 13.22 8.60
C THR A 157 7.37 12.62 7.85
N VAL A 158 7.81 13.27 6.76
CA VAL A 158 8.99 12.86 5.99
C VAL A 158 10.22 12.88 6.89
N GLU A 159 11.00 11.79 6.90
CA GLU A 159 12.23 11.66 7.68
C GLU A 159 13.41 12.37 6.98
N ALA A 160 14.37 12.84 7.81
CA ALA A 160 15.64 13.34 7.32
C ALA A 160 16.57 12.15 7.03
N GLY A 161 16.70 11.76 5.77
CA GLY A 161 17.54 10.63 5.36
C GLY A 161 16.73 9.37 5.01
N GLY A 162 17.42 8.36 4.44
CA GLY A 162 16.78 7.14 3.95
C GLY A 162 16.09 7.28 2.60
N SER A 163 16.00 8.48 2.04
CA SER A 163 15.55 8.71 0.67
C SER A 163 16.55 8.15 -0.34
N HIS A 164 16.06 7.55 -1.42
CA HIS A 164 16.88 7.14 -2.58
C HIS A 164 16.97 8.23 -3.65
N CYS A 165 16.32 9.36 -3.45
CA CYS A 165 16.30 10.49 -4.36
C CYS A 165 17.58 11.35 -4.21
N THR A 166 17.96 12.05 -5.27
CA THR A 166 19.06 13.05 -5.24
C THR A 166 18.69 14.34 -4.50
N ALA A 167 17.39 14.61 -4.35
CA ALA A 167 16.82 15.70 -3.58
C ALA A 167 15.85 15.13 -2.53
N PRO A 168 15.55 15.85 -1.44
CA PRO A 168 14.58 15.40 -0.43
C PRO A 168 13.25 15.02 -1.06
N CYS A 169 12.77 13.80 -0.80
CA CYS A 169 11.55 13.25 -1.38
C CYS A 169 10.84 12.31 -0.43
N VAL A 170 9.56 12.06 -0.73
CA VAL A 170 8.82 10.89 -0.29
C VAL A 170 8.54 10.00 -1.50
N HIS A 171 8.85 8.71 -1.36
CA HIS A 171 8.42 7.70 -2.30
C HIS A 171 7.00 7.27 -1.97
N TRP A 172 6.12 7.31 -2.96
CA TRP A 172 4.73 6.90 -2.85
C TRP A 172 4.49 5.70 -3.78
N GLY A 173 4.19 4.54 -3.19
CA GLY A 173 3.89 3.30 -3.90
C GLY A 173 2.40 2.96 -3.86
N LEU A 174 1.97 2.13 -4.82
CA LEU A 174 0.64 1.54 -4.87
C LEU A 174 0.75 0.06 -5.21
N LEU A 175 0.02 -0.78 -4.47
CA LEU A 175 -0.02 -2.23 -4.68
C LEU A 175 -1.47 -2.73 -4.71
N ARG A 176 -1.69 -3.81 -5.47
CA ARG A 176 -2.84 -4.70 -5.32
C ARG A 176 -2.30 -6.12 -5.11
N GLY A 177 -2.45 -6.67 -3.90
CA GLY A 177 -1.69 -7.85 -3.50
C GLY A 177 -0.19 -7.60 -3.61
N ASP A 178 0.49 -8.38 -4.46
CA ASP A 178 1.95 -8.26 -4.71
C ASP A 178 2.28 -7.45 -5.99
N ALA A 179 1.26 -7.03 -6.75
CA ALA A 179 1.45 -6.28 -7.97
C ALA A 179 1.57 -4.78 -7.70
N TYR A 180 2.67 -4.18 -8.15
CA TYR A 180 2.86 -2.73 -8.11
C TYR A 180 2.10 -2.06 -9.24
N LEU A 181 1.48 -0.93 -8.95
CA LEU A 181 0.68 -0.11 -9.85
C LEU A 181 1.16 1.34 -9.83
N ASP A 182 0.77 2.12 -10.83
CA ASP A 182 1.05 3.56 -10.84
C ASP A 182 0.18 4.28 -9.79
N PRO A 183 0.75 4.87 -8.73
CA PRO A 183 -0.02 5.56 -7.72
C PRO A 183 -0.71 6.84 -8.24
N LEU A 184 -0.22 7.45 -9.33
CA LEU A 184 -0.89 8.60 -9.93
C LEU A 184 -2.27 8.27 -10.48
N SER A 185 -2.54 6.99 -10.80
CA SER A 185 -3.86 6.53 -11.24
C SER A 185 -4.95 6.65 -10.16
N LEU A 186 -4.58 6.79 -8.87
CA LEU A 186 -5.53 7.10 -7.80
C LEU A 186 -6.04 8.54 -7.85
N LEU A 187 -5.28 9.45 -8.48
CA LEU A 187 -5.61 10.87 -8.51
C LEU A 187 -6.64 11.15 -9.59
N PRO A 188 -7.77 11.77 -9.23
CA PRO A 188 -8.72 12.25 -10.22
C PRO A 188 -8.13 13.40 -11.06
N PRO A 189 -8.65 13.65 -12.27
CA PRO A 189 -8.11 14.64 -13.21
C PRO A 189 -7.92 16.03 -12.60
N TRP A 190 -8.81 16.47 -11.72
CA TRP A 190 -8.72 17.79 -11.08
C TRP A 190 -7.53 17.94 -10.13
N LEU A 191 -7.00 16.85 -9.57
CA LEU A 191 -5.75 16.88 -8.80
C LEU A 191 -4.50 16.85 -9.71
N LEU A 192 -4.61 16.27 -10.90
CA LEU A 192 -3.52 16.18 -11.87
C LEU A 192 -3.37 17.45 -12.72
N GLN A 193 -4.46 18.18 -13.00
CA GLN A 193 -4.47 19.34 -13.89
C GLN A 193 -3.84 20.58 -13.25
N GLN A 194 -3.13 21.36 -14.06
CA GLN A 194 -2.55 22.64 -13.66
C GLN A 194 -3.61 23.76 -13.81
N GLY A 195 -4.52 23.88 -12.87
CA GLY A 195 -5.51 24.96 -12.87
C GLY A 195 -6.41 25.01 -14.10
N PRO A 196 -7.39 25.90 -14.17
CA PRO A 196 -8.17 26.09 -15.39
C PRO A 196 -7.25 26.56 -16.52
N SER A 197 -7.39 25.93 -17.70
CA SER A 197 -6.74 26.39 -18.92
C SER A 197 -7.11 27.86 -19.14
N ARG A 198 -6.17 28.76 -18.93
CA ARG A 198 -6.38 30.17 -19.28
C ARG A 198 -6.23 30.27 -20.80
N LEU A 199 -7.35 30.51 -21.48
CA LEU A 199 -7.29 30.95 -22.85
C LEU A 199 -6.55 32.30 -22.83
N LEU A 200 -5.36 32.32 -23.42
CA LEU A 200 -4.66 33.59 -23.63
C LEU A 200 -5.54 34.43 -24.57
N PRO A 201 -5.75 35.74 -24.29
CA PRO A 201 -6.44 36.62 -25.23
C PRO A 201 -5.68 36.56 -26.57
N VAL A 202 -6.36 36.23 -27.63
CA VAL A 202 -5.79 36.29 -28.99
C VAL A 202 -5.78 37.78 -29.37
N LEU A 203 -4.65 38.43 -29.11
CA LEU A 203 -4.47 39.83 -29.52
C LEU A 203 -4.28 39.89 -31.04
N GLY A 204 -5.08 40.70 -31.73
CA GLY A 204 -4.94 40.98 -33.13
C GLY A 204 -5.76 40.11 -34.10
N VAL A 205 -6.71 39.29 -33.62
CA VAL A 205 -7.70 38.66 -34.51
C VAL A 205 -8.97 39.47 -34.50
N PRO A 206 -9.39 40.05 -35.63
CA PRO A 206 -10.69 40.73 -35.76
C PRO A 206 -11.80 39.68 -35.51
N LEU A 207 -12.75 40.02 -34.65
CA LEU A 207 -13.97 39.23 -34.49
C LEU A 207 -14.80 39.30 -35.77
N PRO A 208 -15.45 38.19 -36.19
CA PRO A 208 -16.33 38.15 -37.33
C PRO A 208 -17.57 39.03 -37.15
#